data_6218aa743262666e89b4673ea1d018ab
#
_entry.id   6218aa743262666e89b4673ea1d018ab
#
_cell.length_a   1.000
_cell.length_b   1.000
_cell.length_c   1.000
_cell.angle_alpha   90.00
_cell.angle_beta   90.00
_cell.angle_gamma   90.00
#
_symmetry.space_group_name_H-M   'P 1'
#
loop_
_entity.id
_entity.type
_entity.pdbx_description
1 polymer ?
#
loop_
_entity_poly.entity_id
_entity_poly.type
_entity_poly.pdbx_seq_one_letter_code
_entity_poly.pdbx_strand_id
1 'polypeptide(L)'
;DDDRIELKGRVEEALKVLMRQMLVQKNGSIYVFLTDEEQEVNNEIEKENVETPEIITKVSEMIFEDIFPGKKYTYPAFNGRYAFFFNQAVDDRPYKANQNYDIGLRVLTPWYEGGTDDGTLRLLSGQGKEVLVVLPNDDAFLTEMRAYLKIERFLRKNTSVQLAKYETIK
;
A
#
# COMPACT_ATOMS: atom_id res chain seq x y z
N ASP A 1 31.35 24.27 -7.46
CA ASP A 1 30.01 23.68 -7.44
C ASP A 1 30.00 22.14 -7.40
N ASP A 2 30.97 21.49 -8.05
CA ASP A 2 31.09 20.02 -8.08
C ASP A 2 31.34 19.41 -6.70
N ASP A 3 32.22 20.01 -5.89
CA ASP A 3 32.53 19.56 -4.52
C ASP A 3 31.27 19.57 -3.61
N ARG A 4 30.36 20.52 -3.85
CA ARG A 4 29.13 20.64 -3.06
C ARG A 4 28.11 19.56 -3.43
N ILE A 5 28.06 19.17 -4.70
CA ILE A 5 27.19 18.10 -5.20
C ILE A 5 27.70 16.75 -4.67
N GLU A 6 29.02 16.54 -4.74
CA GLU A 6 29.65 15.33 -4.21
C GLU A 6 29.45 15.20 -2.69
N LEU A 7 29.65 16.29 -1.94
CA LEU A 7 29.45 16.31 -0.49
C LEU A 7 27.98 15.99 -0.14
N LYS A 8 27.03 16.56 -0.88
CA LYS A 8 25.60 16.29 -0.70
C LYS A 8 25.30 14.80 -0.92
N GLY A 9 25.81 14.21 -1.99
CA GLY A 9 25.64 12.79 -2.27
C GLY A 9 26.18 11.89 -1.15
N ARG A 10 27.37 12.21 -0.63
CA ARG A 10 27.99 11.48 0.50
C ARG A 10 27.19 11.60 1.78
N VAL A 11 26.61 12.77 2.07
CA VAL A 11 25.74 12.97 3.24
C VAL A 11 24.44 12.17 3.08
N GLU A 12 23.82 12.19 1.90
CA GLU A 12 22.61 11.42 1.63
C GLU A 12 22.84 9.90 1.77
N GLU A 13 23.98 9.40 1.28
CA GLU A 13 24.36 7.99 1.45
C GLU A 13 24.60 7.63 2.92
N ALA A 14 25.31 8.48 3.67
CA ALA A 14 25.52 8.28 5.09
C ALA A 14 24.19 8.24 5.87
N LEU A 15 23.27 9.15 5.57
CA LEU A 15 21.93 9.17 6.18
C LEU A 15 21.13 7.91 5.83
N LYS A 16 21.20 7.42 4.60
CA LYS A 16 20.56 6.15 4.21
C LYS A 16 21.11 4.97 5.02
N VAL A 17 22.42 4.93 5.26
CA VAL A 17 23.04 3.88 6.09
C VAL A 17 22.53 3.97 7.53
N LEU A 18 22.53 5.18 8.13
CA LEU A 18 22.06 5.39 9.50
C LEU A 18 20.57 5.05 9.67
N MET A 19 19.72 5.39 8.68
CA MET A 19 18.33 5.00 8.68
C MET A 19 18.14 3.48 8.58
N ARG A 20 18.94 2.81 7.74
CA ARG A 20 18.93 1.35 7.60
C ARG A 20 19.37 0.63 8.88
N GLN A 21 20.25 1.24 9.65
CA GLN A 21 20.68 0.77 10.96
C GLN A 21 19.73 1.18 12.10
N MET A 22 18.63 1.87 11.78
CA MET A 22 17.64 2.39 12.76
C MET A 22 18.23 3.35 13.79
N LEU A 23 19.31 4.03 13.46
CA LEU A 23 19.91 5.06 14.31
C LEU A 23 19.30 6.44 14.09
N VAL A 24 18.72 6.64 12.90
CA VAL A 24 18.14 7.93 12.48
C VAL A 24 16.80 7.65 11.79
N GLN A 25 15.82 8.47 12.09
CA GLN A 25 14.53 8.49 11.41
C GLN A 25 14.35 9.81 10.64
N LYS A 26 13.72 9.73 9.48
CA LYS A 26 13.35 10.90 8.69
C LYS A 26 11.88 11.25 8.92
N ASN A 27 11.62 12.43 9.48
CA ASN A 27 10.29 12.97 9.70
C ASN A 27 10.09 14.19 8.77
N GLY A 28 9.43 13.98 7.63
CA GLY A 28 9.33 14.99 6.59
C GLY A 28 10.70 15.40 6.04
N SER A 29 11.15 16.62 6.32
CA SER A 29 12.46 17.14 5.91
C SER A 29 13.54 17.08 7.00
N ILE A 30 13.20 16.59 8.18
CA ILE A 30 14.10 16.59 9.35
C ILE A 30 14.56 15.16 9.63
N TYR A 31 15.84 15.02 10.00
CA TYR A 31 16.43 13.78 10.47
C TYR A 31 16.63 13.86 11.98
N VAL A 32 16.17 12.84 12.70
CA VAL A 32 16.21 12.76 14.16
C VAL A 32 16.96 11.50 14.56
N PHE A 33 17.92 11.62 15.49
CA PHE A 33 18.54 10.45 16.10
C PHE A 33 17.56 9.77 17.05
N LEU A 34 17.47 8.46 16.95
CA LEU A 34 16.62 7.66 17.81
C LEU A 34 17.34 7.30 19.11
N THR A 35 16.62 7.34 20.20
CA THR A 35 17.07 6.80 21.50
C THR A 35 17.18 5.28 21.43
N ASP A 36 17.87 4.65 22.36
CA ASP A 36 17.99 3.19 22.43
C ASP A 36 16.62 2.52 22.54
N GLU A 37 15.68 3.12 23.28
CA GLU A 37 14.31 2.62 23.46
C GLU A 37 13.50 2.72 22.16
N GLU A 38 13.62 3.83 21.42
CA GLU A 38 12.99 3.98 20.10
C GLU A 38 13.55 3.00 19.07
N GLN A 39 14.86 2.74 19.11
CA GLN A 39 15.50 1.74 18.26
C GLN A 39 14.99 0.33 18.58
N GLU A 40 14.85 -0.02 19.88
CA GLU A 40 14.30 -1.30 20.30
C GLU A 40 12.87 -1.50 19.76
N VAL A 41 11.99 -0.48 19.92
CA VAL A 41 10.63 -0.50 19.40
C VAL A 41 10.58 -0.66 17.87
N ASN A 42 11.39 0.10 17.15
CA ASN A 42 11.47 -0.01 15.69
C ASN A 42 11.95 -1.39 15.24
N ASN A 43 12.94 -1.96 15.94
CA ASN A 43 13.40 -3.33 15.69
C ASN A 43 12.29 -4.36 15.92
N GLU A 44 11.47 -4.19 16.93
CA GLU A 44 10.32 -5.07 17.20
C GLU A 44 9.25 -4.97 16.12
N ILE A 45 8.93 -3.74 15.67
CA ILE A 45 8.01 -3.49 14.55
C ILE A 45 8.53 -4.14 13.27
N GLU A 46 9.84 -3.99 12.97
CA GLU A 46 10.41 -4.56 11.75
C GLU A 46 10.40 -6.10 11.73
N LYS A 47 10.45 -6.75 12.88
CA LYS A 47 10.32 -8.22 12.98
C LYS A 47 8.91 -8.71 12.67
N GLU A 48 7.88 -7.83 12.66
CA GLU A 48 6.54 -8.24 12.28
C GLU A 48 6.51 -8.67 10.82
N ASN A 49 6.03 -9.88 10.59
CA ASN A 49 5.89 -10.41 9.23
C ASN A 49 4.56 -10.00 8.64
N VAL A 50 4.58 -9.23 7.55
CA VAL A 50 3.38 -8.87 6.77
C VAL A 50 3.58 -9.35 5.35
N GLU A 51 2.73 -10.26 4.92
CA GLU A 51 2.80 -10.86 3.60
C GLU A 51 2.09 -9.98 2.54
N THR A 52 2.53 -10.07 1.30
CA THR A 52 1.94 -9.33 0.16
C THR A 52 0.42 -9.49 0.06
N PRO A 53 -0.17 -10.69 0.24
CA PRO A 53 -1.62 -10.85 0.26
C PRO A 53 -2.36 -9.96 1.25
N GLU A 54 -1.80 -9.72 2.41
CA GLU A 54 -2.41 -8.87 3.44
C GLU A 54 -2.39 -7.39 3.01
N ILE A 55 -1.29 -6.98 2.40
CA ILE A 55 -1.14 -5.62 1.86
C ILE A 55 -2.19 -5.39 0.76
N ILE A 56 -2.30 -6.31 -0.21
CA ILE A 56 -3.29 -6.20 -1.28
C ILE A 56 -4.71 -6.21 -0.73
N THR A 57 -5.00 -6.99 0.30
CA THR A 57 -6.31 -6.96 0.97
C THR A 57 -6.60 -5.59 1.55
N LYS A 58 -5.66 -4.99 2.25
CA LYS A 58 -5.83 -3.65 2.85
C LYS A 58 -5.97 -2.55 1.80
N VAL A 59 -5.18 -2.63 0.73
CA VAL A 59 -5.30 -1.74 -0.43
C VAL A 59 -6.69 -1.89 -1.09
N SER A 60 -7.20 -3.12 -1.19
CA SER A 60 -8.54 -3.38 -1.73
C SER A 60 -9.65 -2.74 -0.88
N GLU A 61 -9.53 -2.80 0.45
CA GLU A 61 -10.44 -2.11 1.38
C GLU A 61 -10.42 -0.60 1.11
N MET A 62 -9.24 0.02 1.07
CA MET A 62 -9.13 1.46 0.81
C MET A 62 -9.74 1.84 -0.54
N ILE A 63 -9.45 1.08 -1.60
CA ILE A 63 -9.96 1.37 -2.94
C ILE A 63 -11.49 1.27 -2.96
N PHE A 64 -12.06 0.19 -2.45
CA PHE A 64 -13.47 -0.12 -2.62
C PHE A 64 -14.38 0.32 -1.45
N GLU A 65 -13.82 0.78 -0.34
CA GLU A 65 -14.61 1.36 0.76
C GLU A 65 -14.47 2.89 0.83
N ASP A 66 -13.26 3.41 0.63
CA ASP A 66 -12.98 4.83 0.85
C ASP A 66 -12.96 5.62 -0.47
N ILE A 67 -12.22 5.12 -1.49
CA ILE A 67 -11.98 5.86 -2.74
C ILE A 67 -13.14 5.65 -3.72
N PHE A 68 -13.57 4.40 -3.89
CA PHE A 68 -14.62 4.02 -4.83
C PHE A 68 -15.64 3.06 -4.20
N PRO A 69 -16.49 3.55 -3.29
CA PRO A 69 -17.44 2.70 -2.54
C PRO A 69 -18.60 2.18 -3.39
N GLY A 70 -18.58 2.43 -4.69
CA GLY A 70 -19.63 2.01 -5.62
C GLY A 70 -19.61 0.50 -5.87
N LYS A 71 -20.75 -0.15 -5.66
CA LYS A 71 -20.95 -1.57 -6.01
C LYS A 71 -21.79 -1.75 -7.27
N LYS A 72 -22.30 -0.66 -7.80
CA LYS A 72 -23.31 -0.65 -8.86
C LYS A 72 -23.06 0.52 -9.79
N TYR A 73 -22.99 0.24 -11.06
CA TYR A 73 -22.94 1.24 -12.11
C TYR A 73 -24.34 1.45 -12.69
N THR A 74 -24.85 2.67 -12.65
CA THR A 74 -26.10 3.05 -13.29
C THR A 74 -25.79 3.64 -14.65
N TYR A 75 -26.26 2.98 -15.71
CA TYR A 75 -26.03 3.43 -17.07
C TYR A 75 -26.81 4.73 -17.32
N PRO A 76 -26.15 5.83 -17.74
CA PRO A 76 -26.79 7.14 -17.83
C PRO A 76 -27.87 7.23 -18.94
N ALA A 77 -27.69 6.46 -20.01
CA ALA A 77 -28.72 6.40 -21.05
C ALA A 77 -30.00 5.76 -20.52
N PHE A 78 -31.10 6.03 -21.14
CA PHE A 78 -32.43 5.55 -20.75
C PHE A 78 -32.86 5.96 -19.33
N ASN A 79 -32.50 7.18 -18.91
CA ASN A 79 -32.84 7.76 -17.60
C ASN A 79 -32.43 6.88 -16.42
N GLY A 80 -31.30 6.19 -16.50
CA GLY A 80 -30.79 5.36 -15.42
C GLY A 80 -31.59 4.08 -15.16
N ARG A 81 -32.41 3.65 -16.13
CA ARG A 81 -33.25 2.44 -16.00
C ARG A 81 -32.43 1.16 -15.80
N TYR A 82 -31.19 1.13 -16.33
CA TYR A 82 -30.33 -0.04 -16.24
C TYR A 82 -29.20 0.21 -15.27
N ALA A 83 -29.01 -0.73 -14.37
CA ALA A 83 -27.93 -0.70 -13.40
C ALA A 83 -27.32 -2.09 -13.27
N PHE A 84 -26.00 -2.14 -13.20
CA PHE A 84 -25.21 -3.35 -13.22
C PHE A 84 -24.33 -3.41 -11.96
N PHE A 85 -24.38 -4.50 -11.26
CA PHE A 85 -23.35 -4.83 -10.28
C PHE A 85 -22.11 -5.33 -11.00
N PHE A 86 -20.95 -5.16 -10.39
CA PHE A 86 -19.68 -5.57 -10.96
C PHE A 86 -18.80 -6.24 -9.93
N ASN A 87 -17.98 -7.18 -10.38
CA ASN A 87 -16.93 -7.79 -9.60
C ASN A 87 -15.86 -6.75 -9.29
N GLN A 88 -15.27 -6.83 -8.11
CA GLN A 88 -14.21 -5.94 -7.65
C GLN A 88 -12.98 -6.78 -7.33
N ALA A 89 -11.84 -6.42 -7.91
CA ALA A 89 -10.57 -7.10 -7.68
C ALA A 89 -9.40 -6.12 -7.66
N VAL A 90 -8.36 -6.46 -6.92
CA VAL A 90 -7.05 -5.82 -6.99
C VAL A 90 -6.04 -6.91 -7.33
N ASP A 91 -5.26 -6.68 -8.37
CA ASP A 91 -4.41 -7.67 -9.00
C ASP A 91 -5.23 -8.94 -9.32
N ASP A 92 -4.80 -10.11 -8.89
CA ASP A 92 -5.55 -11.36 -9.08
C ASP A 92 -6.44 -11.74 -7.87
N ARG A 93 -6.68 -10.78 -6.95
CA ARG A 93 -7.44 -11.03 -5.73
C ARG A 93 -8.81 -10.38 -5.76
N PRO A 94 -9.89 -11.16 -5.71
CA PRO A 94 -11.23 -10.63 -5.48
C PRO A 94 -11.29 -9.88 -4.14
N TYR A 95 -11.87 -8.68 -4.17
CA TYR A 95 -12.05 -7.89 -2.96
C TYR A 95 -12.97 -8.59 -1.94
N LYS A 96 -14.04 -9.23 -2.41
CA LYS A 96 -14.94 -10.04 -1.59
C LYS A 96 -15.18 -11.39 -2.24
N ALA A 97 -15.31 -12.42 -1.41
CA ALA A 97 -15.78 -13.72 -1.87
C ALA A 97 -17.22 -13.61 -2.40
N ASN A 98 -17.61 -14.56 -3.25
CA ASN A 98 -18.99 -14.67 -3.77
C ASN A 98 -19.45 -13.53 -4.69
N GLN A 99 -18.54 -12.89 -5.40
CA GLN A 99 -18.89 -12.01 -6.51
C GLN A 99 -19.06 -12.87 -7.78
N ASN A 100 -20.22 -12.75 -8.42
CA ASN A 100 -20.51 -13.47 -9.66
C ASN A 100 -21.38 -12.57 -10.56
N TYR A 101 -20.76 -11.54 -11.11
CA TYR A 101 -21.38 -10.59 -12.01
C TYR A 101 -20.76 -10.69 -13.40
N ASP A 102 -21.51 -10.28 -14.42
CA ASP A 102 -21.10 -10.38 -15.83
C ASP A 102 -19.96 -9.42 -16.21
N ILE A 103 -19.74 -8.40 -15.42
CA ILE A 103 -18.70 -7.38 -15.63
C ILE A 103 -17.88 -7.18 -14.36
N GLY A 104 -16.68 -6.64 -14.49
CA GLY A 104 -15.78 -6.40 -13.36
C GLY A 104 -15.04 -5.07 -13.45
N LEU A 105 -14.52 -4.64 -12.30
CA LEU A 105 -13.54 -3.58 -12.15
C LEU A 105 -12.31 -4.18 -11.45
N ARG A 106 -11.19 -4.16 -12.14
CA ARG A 106 -9.92 -4.66 -11.61
C ARG A 106 -8.90 -3.53 -11.59
N VAL A 107 -8.27 -3.33 -10.45
CA VAL A 107 -7.18 -2.39 -10.26
C VAL A 107 -5.88 -3.17 -10.24
N LEU A 108 -4.92 -2.79 -11.08
CA LEU A 108 -3.60 -3.40 -11.16
C LEU A 108 -2.60 -2.51 -10.45
N THR A 109 -1.94 -3.06 -9.43
CA THR A 109 -0.89 -2.37 -8.67
C THR A 109 0.47 -2.52 -9.35
N PRO A 110 1.51 -1.75 -8.95
CA PRO A 110 2.88 -1.96 -9.42
C PRO A 110 3.45 -3.36 -9.12
N TRP A 111 2.84 -4.11 -8.20
CA TRP A 111 3.24 -5.48 -7.86
C TRP A 111 2.50 -6.55 -8.64
N TYR A 112 1.67 -6.16 -9.61
CA TYR A 112 0.99 -7.12 -10.49
C TYR A 112 2.00 -7.85 -11.38
N GLU A 113 2.01 -9.18 -11.32
CA GLU A 113 2.97 -10.04 -12.02
C GLU A 113 2.56 -10.40 -13.46
N GLY A 114 1.29 -10.18 -13.81
CA GLY A 114 0.71 -10.66 -15.08
C GLY A 114 1.07 -9.84 -16.33
N GLY A 115 1.92 -8.83 -16.22
CA GLY A 115 2.30 -7.94 -17.33
C GLY A 115 1.27 -6.83 -17.58
N THR A 116 1.77 -5.66 -17.96
CA THR A 116 0.97 -4.44 -18.16
C THR A 116 1.15 -3.85 -19.57
N ASP A 117 1.63 -4.65 -20.53
CA ASP A 117 1.66 -4.24 -21.93
C ASP A 117 0.24 -4.21 -22.54
N ASP A 118 0.07 -3.39 -23.57
CA ASP A 118 -1.24 -3.13 -24.20
C ASP A 118 -1.94 -4.41 -24.69
N GLY A 119 -1.17 -5.38 -25.20
CA GLY A 119 -1.70 -6.65 -25.71
C GLY A 119 -2.26 -7.52 -24.58
N THR A 120 -1.49 -7.67 -23.52
CA THR A 120 -1.87 -8.43 -22.33
C THR A 120 -3.09 -7.80 -21.64
N LEU A 121 -3.09 -6.47 -21.48
CA LEU A 121 -4.22 -5.77 -20.85
C LEU A 121 -5.51 -5.89 -21.67
N ARG A 122 -5.45 -5.80 -23.00
CA ARG A 122 -6.62 -5.99 -23.87
C ARG A 122 -7.17 -7.41 -23.78
N LEU A 123 -6.28 -8.40 -23.73
CA LEU A 123 -6.69 -9.79 -23.60
C LEU A 123 -7.35 -10.03 -22.24
N LEU A 124 -6.75 -9.55 -21.15
CA LEU A 124 -7.27 -9.66 -19.80
C LEU A 124 -8.65 -9.01 -19.67
N SER A 125 -8.77 -7.77 -20.14
CA SER A 125 -10.04 -7.03 -20.15
C SER A 125 -11.12 -7.75 -20.95
N GLY A 126 -10.79 -8.22 -22.17
CA GLY A 126 -11.74 -8.89 -23.04
C GLY A 126 -12.23 -10.24 -22.51
N GLN A 127 -11.33 -11.04 -21.96
CA GLN A 127 -11.67 -12.35 -21.40
C GLN A 127 -12.48 -12.23 -20.10
N GLY A 128 -12.07 -11.32 -19.20
CA GLY A 128 -12.74 -11.10 -17.93
C GLY A 128 -13.98 -10.21 -18.01
N LYS A 129 -14.23 -9.56 -19.14
CA LYS A 129 -15.23 -8.48 -19.26
C LYS A 129 -15.04 -7.42 -18.16
N GLU A 130 -13.79 -7.06 -17.92
CA GLU A 130 -13.38 -6.18 -16.83
C GLU A 130 -12.87 -4.84 -17.37
N VAL A 131 -13.23 -3.78 -16.67
CA VAL A 131 -12.54 -2.50 -16.78
C VAL A 131 -11.26 -2.61 -15.94
N LEU A 132 -10.12 -2.34 -16.56
CA LEU A 132 -8.83 -2.35 -15.90
C LEU A 132 -8.39 -0.92 -15.58
N VAL A 133 -7.98 -0.71 -14.35
CA VAL A 133 -7.32 0.52 -13.89
C VAL A 133 -5.89 0.17 -13.54
N VAL A 134 -4.94 0.66 -14.31
CA VAL A 134 -3.51 0.42 -14.07
C VAL A 134 -2.97 1.59 -13.26
N LEU A 135 -2.46 1.32 -12.07
CA LEU A 135 -1.83 2.34 -11.24
C LEU A 135 -0.46 2.71 -11.79
N PRO A 136 0.02 3.95 -11.55
CA PRO A 136 1.38 4.35 -11.91
C PRO A 136 2.42 3.37 -11.34
N ASN A 137 3.55 3.23 -12.04
CA ASN A 137 4.65 2.37 -11.59
C ASN A 137 5.45 3.04 -10.45
N ASP A 138 4.79 3.29 -9.35
CA ASP A 138 5.34 3.79 -8.09
C ASP A 138 4.76 2.93 -6.97
N ASP A 139 5.61 2.14 -6.32
CA ASP A 139 5.22 1.22 -5.25
C ASP A 139 5.38 1.81 -3.84
N ALA A 140 5.69 3.09 -3.72
CA ALA A 140 5.89 3.74 -2.43
C ALA A 140 4.70 3.53 -1.49
N PHE A 141 3.47 3.67 -2.00
CA PHE A 141 2.26 3.48 -1.20
C PHE A 141 2.08 2.03 -0.70
N LEU A 142 2.53 1.03 -1.45
CA LEU A 142 2.50 -0.38 -1.03
C LEU A 142 3.53 -0.65 0.06
N THR A 143 4.69 -0.01 -0.04
CA THR A 143 5.74 -0.05 0.98
C THR A 143 5.29 0.63 2.27
N GLU A 144 4.65 1.79 2.18
CA GLU A 144 4.05 2.49 3.32
C GLU A 144 2.91 1.68 3.95
N MET A 145 2.07 1.03 3.14
CA MET A 145 1.03 0.14 3.64
C MET A 145 1.61 -1.06 4.40
N ARG A 146 2.73 -1.62 3.94
CA ARG A 146 3.44 -2.66 4.68
C ARG A 146 3.91 -2.18 6.04
N ALA A 147 4.53 -0.99 6.09
CA ALA A 147 4.97 -0.38 7.34
C ALA A 147 3.78 -0.12 8.29
N TYR A 148 2.69 0.42 7.77
CA TYR A 148 1.45 0.62 8.53
C TYR A 148 0.93 -0.68 9.15
N LEU A 149 0.83 -1.76 8.38
CA LEU A 149 0.35 -3.06 8.86
C LEU A 149 1.28 -3.70 9.91
N LYS A 150 2.61 -3.49 9.79
CA LYS A 150 3.57 -3.91 10.82
C LYS A 150 3.31 -3.19 12.13
N ILE A 151 3.16 -1.86 12.09
CA ILE A 151 2.86 -1.03 13.26
C ILE A 151 1.52 -1.44 13.88
N GLU A 152 0.47 -1.57 13.08
CA GLU A 152 -0.85 -2.00 13.55
C GLU A 152 -0.78 -3.36 14.25
N ARG A 153 -0.03 -4.32 13.69
CA ARG A 153 0.17 -5.65 14.27
C ARG A 153 0.94 -5.59 15.58
N PHE A 154 2.01 -4.80 15.62
CA PHE A 154 2.79 -4.57 16.83
C PHE A 154 1.92 -3.99 17.95
N LEU A 155 1.15 -2.93 17.67
CA LEU A 155 0.25 -2.30 18.64
C LEU A 155 -0.84 -3.25 19.13
N ARG A 156 -1.37 -4.11 18.26
CA ARG A 156 -2.39 -5.12 18.64
C ARG A 156 -1.83 -6.19 19.58
N LYS A 157 -0.57 -6.59 19.41
CA LYS A 157 0.09 -7.58 20.26
C LYS A 157 0.49 -7.01 21.62
N ASN A 158 0.86 -5.75 21.66
CA ASN A 158 1.33 -5.07 22.84
C ASN A 158 0.19 -4.33 23.55
N THR A 159 -0.65 -5.07 24.28
CA THR A 159 -1.79 -4.49 25.01
C THR A 159 -1.38 -3.60 26.17
N SER A 160 -2.13 -2.55 26.38
CA SER A 160 -2.28 -1.51 27.42
C SER A 160 -1.18 -1.25 28.47
N VAL A 161 -0.46 -2.23 28.99
CA VAL A 161 0.59 -2.03 30.01
C VAL A 161 1.93 -1.63 29.38
N GLN A 162 2.23 -2.10 28.18
CA GLN A 162 3.43 -1.72 27.44
C GLN A 162 3.23 -0.42 26.63
N LEU A 163 2.02 -0.13 26.18
CA LEU A 163 1.69 1.11 25.48
C LEU A 163 1.96 2.36 26.33
N ALA A 164 1.72 2.32 27.65
CA ALA A 164 2.06 3.42 28.55
C ALA A 164 3.58 3.71 28.60
N LYS A 165 4.43 2.70 28.36
CA LYS A 165 5.88 2.86 28.23
C LYS A 165 6.25 3.56 26.91
N TYR A 166 5.47 3.36 25.84
CA TYR A 166 5.71 3.91 24.50
C TYR A 166 5.02 5.26 24.27
N GLU A 167 3.95 5.59 24.99
CA GLU A 167 3.31 6.92 24.96
C GLU A 167 4.21 8.04 25.53
N THR A 168 5.22 7.66 26.30
CA THR A 168 6.24 8.59 26.82
C THR A 168 7.32 8.94 25.79
N ILE A 169 7.34 8.27 24.61
CA ILE A 169 8.29 8.50 23.51
C ILE A 169 7.60 9.37 22.45
N LYS A 170 7.14 10.56 22.85
CA LYS A 170 6.65 11.60 21.92
C LYS A 170 7.61 12.75 21.79
#